data_320245356b9f1d30b9485dab51032981
#
_entry.id   320245356b9f1d30b9485dab51032981
#
_cell.length_a   1.000
_cell.length_b   1.000
_cell.length_c   1.000
_cell.angle_alpha   90.00
_cell.angle_beta   90.00
_cell.angle_gamma   90.00
#
_symmetry.space_group_name_H-M   'P 1'
#
loop_
_entity.id
_entity.type
_entity.pdbx_description
1 polymer ?
#
loop_
_entity_poly.entity_id
_entity_poly.type
_entity_poly.pdbx_seq_one_letter_code
_entity_poly.pdbx_strand_id
1 'polypeptide(L)'
;MEIKKAAMAGTLESSDAQVTVEPGAQGIELSIESSVIHQFGRQIKAAVMETLDRLDVKDAKVTVVDKGALDCTLKARVECAVYRSNDVTENPVSYTHL
;
A
#
# COMPACT_ATOMS: atom_id res chain seq x y z
N MET A 1 -11.73 3.88 4.66
CA MET A 1 -11.51 5.12 3.89
C MET A 1 -11.75 4.90 2.41
N GLU A 2 -12.31 5.88 1.76
CA GLU A 2 -12.50 5.82 0.33
C GLU A 2 -11.31 6.39 -0.39
N ILE A 3 -10.91 5.78 -1.50
CA ILE A 3 -9.80 6.29 -2.30
C ILE A 3 -10.36 7.37 -3.24
N LYS A 4 -10.03 8.62 -2.97
CA LYS A 4 -10.59 9.76 -3.71
C LYS A 4 -9.81 10.09 -4.97
N LYS A 5 -8.50 9.85 -4.97
CA LYS A 5 -7.64 10.12 -6.11
C LYS A 5 -6.45 9.17 -6.09
N ALA A 6 -5.73 9.11 -7.19
CA ALA A 6 -4.51 8.31 -7.25
C ALA A 6 -3.44 8.91 -6.34
N ALA A 7 -2.74 8.05 -5.63
CA ALA A 7 -1.65 8.46 -4.76
C ALA A 7 -0.62 7.33 -4.65
N MET A 8 0.58 7.71 -4.30
CA MET A 8 1.70 6.78 -4.25
C MET A 8 2.55 7.02 -3.01
N ALA A 9 3.14 5.95 -2.50
CA ALA A 9 4.09 6.04 -1.39
C ALA A 9 5.20 5.01 -1.59
N GLY A 10 6.37 5.33 -1.05
CA GLY A 10 7.52 4.44 -1.11
C GLY A 10 8.42 4.69 -2.30
N THR A 11 9.42 3.83 -2.44
CA THR A 11 10.43 3.95 -3.49
C THR A 11 10.68 2.61 -4.18
N LEU A 12 11.49 2.65 -5.23
CA LEU A 12 11.94 1.44 -5.95
C LEU A 12 13.34 1.00 -5.51
N GLU A 13 13.83 1.53 -4.41
CA GLU A 13 15.13 1.16 -3.88
C GLU A 13 15.10 -0.21 -3.21
N SER A 14 16.26 -0.82 -3.06
CA SER A 14 16.39 -2.11 -2.37
C SER A 14 15.80 -2.03 -0.97
N SER A 15 15.13 -3.08 -0.57
CA SER A 15 14.50 -3.23 0.75
C SER A 15 13.34 -2.27 0.99
N ASP A 16 12.79 -1.70 -0.08
CA ASP A 16 11.60 -0.85 0.00
C ASP A 16 10.50 -1.40 -0.91
N ALA A 17 9.38 -0.74 -0.91
CA ALA A 17 8.26 -1.02 -1.80
C ALA A 17 7.60 0.28 -2.21
N GLN A 18 7.10 0.32 -3.43
CA GLN A 18 6.32 1.44 -3.91
C GLN A 18 4.87 0.98 -4.06
N VAL A 19 3.96 1.69 -3.42
CA VAL A 19 2.54 1.37 -3.45
C VAL A 19 1.79 2.51 -4.10
N THR A 20 0.99 2.17 -5.11
CA THR A 20 0.11 3.12 -5.79
C THR A 20 -1.33 2.69 -5.54
N VAL A 21 -2.16 3.62 -5.11
CA VAL A 21 -3.60 3.38 -4.95
C VAL A 21 -4.37 4.29 -5.89
N GLU A 22 -5.44 3.77 -6.46
CA GLU A 22 -6.30 4.50 -7.36
C GLU A 22 -7.76 4.17 -7.03
N PRO A 23 -8.71 5.06 -7.33
CA PRO A 23 -10.12 4.75 -7.13
C PRO A 23 -10.50 3.50 -7.92
N GLY A 24 -11.24 2.60 -7.28
CA GLY A 24 -11.72 1.39 -7.90
C GLY A 24 -13.23 1.41 -8.03
N ALA A 25 -13.75 0.57 -8.92
CA ALA A 25 -15.19 0.50 -9.16
C ALA A 25 -15.88 -0.56 -8.31
N GLN A 26 -15.27 -1.71 -8.16
CA GLN A 26 -15.85 -2.83 -7.42
C GLN A 26 -14.76 -3.66 -6.75
N GLY A 27 -14.65 -3.54 -5.44
CA GLY A 27 -13.71 -4.32 -4.67
C GLY A 27 -12.27 -3.89 -4.86
N ILE A 28 -11.37 -4.73 -4.41
CA ILE A 28 -9.93 -4.46 -4.47
C ILE A 28 -9.32 -5.19 -5.65
N GLU A 29 -8.70 -4.44 -6.55
CA GLU A 29 -7.87 -4.99 -7.61
C GLU A 29 -6.41 -4.81 -7.22
N LEU A 30 -5.74 -5.91 -6.95
CA LEU A 30 -4.37 -5.88 -6.46
C LEU A 30 -3.42 -6.49 -7.48
N SER A 31 -2.41 -5.71 -7.86
CA SER A 31 -1.31 -6.17 -8.70
C SER A 31 -0.02 -6.09 -7.90
N ILE A 32 0.73 -7.17 -7.87
CA ILE A 32 1.99 -7.23 -7.14
C ILE A 32 3.10 -7.62 -8.10
N GLU A 33 4.16 -6.82 -8.11
CA GLU A 33 5.39 -7.12 -8.79
C GLU A 33 6.50 -7.16 -7.75
N SER A 34 7.21 -8.27 -7.65
CA SER A 34 8.24 -8.43 -6.64
C SER A 34 9.40 -9.23 -7.20
N SER A 35 10.61 -8.86 -6.80
CA SER A 35 11.80 -9.62 -7.16
C SER A 35 11.86 -10.99 -6.46
N VAL A 36 11.04 -11.20 -5.45
CA VAL A 36 11.02 -12.44 -4.66
C VAL A 36 9.63 -13.07 -4.59
N ILE A 37 8.80 -12.80 -5.56
CA ILE A 37 7.38 -13.13 -5.54
C ILE A 37 7.08 -14.62 -5.34
N HIS A 38 7.92 -15.49 -5.84
CA HIS A 38 7.65 -16.92 -5.75
C HIS A 38 7.56 -17.43 -4.32
N GLN A 39 8.31 -16.83 -3.41
CA GLN A 39 8.31 -17.24 -2.02
C GLN A 39 7.42 -16.38 -1.13
N PHE A 40 7.31 -15.10 -1.44
CA PHE A 40 6.69 -14.14 -0.52
C PHE A 40 5.45 -13.44 -1.06
N GLY A 41 5.00 -13.81 -2.24
CA GLY A 41 3.83 -13.18 -2.85
C GLY A 41 2.57 -13.23 -1.99
N ARG A 42 2.33 -14.37 -1.33
CA ARG A 42 1.17 -14.51 -0.44
C ARG A 42 1.26 -13.62 0.77
N GLN A 43 2.47 -13.47 1.32
CA GLN A 43 2.71 -12.63 2.48
C GLN A 43 2.53 -11.17 2.13
N ILE A 44 3.01 -10.77 0.95
CA ILE A 44 2.83 -9.40 0.46
C ILE A 44 1.34 -9.12 0.29
N LYS A 45 0.62 -10.01 -0.36
CA LYS A 45 -0.82 -9.87 -0.56
C LYS A 45 -1.54 -9.77 0.79
N ALA A 46 -1.22 -10.64 1.73
CA ALA A 46 -1.85 -10.65 3.04
C ALA A 46 -1.60 -9.33 3.78
N ALA A 47 -0.37 -8.83 3.75
CA ALA A 47 -0.03 -7.57 4.41
C ALA A 47 -0.80 -6.40 3.81
N VAL A 48 -0.90 -6.33 2.49
CA VAL A 48 -1.62 -5.26 1.81
C VAL A 48 -3.11 -5.35 2.12
N MET A 49 -3.70 -6.54 1.98
CA MET A 49 -5.13 -6.70 2.21
C MET A 49 -5.52 -6.45 3.66
N GLU A 50 -4.69 -6.89 4.60
CA GLU A 50 -4.91 -6.63 6.01
C GLU A 50 -4.92 -5.12 6.31
N THR A 51 -3.98 -4.39 5.73
CA THR A 51 -3.89 -2.95 5.93
C THR A 51 -5.09 -2.24 5.32
N LEU A 52 -5.48 -2.61 4.10
CA LEU A 52 -6.66 -2.02 3.45
C LEU A 52 -7.93 -2.30 4.25
N ASP A 53 -8.06 -3.50 4.77
CA ASP A 53 -9.21 -3.88 5.60
C ASP A 53 -9.25 -3.05 6.88
N ARG A 54 -8.11 -2.89 7.54
CA ARG A 54 -8.00 -2.09 8.75
C ARG A 54 -8.37 -0.62 8.51
N LEU A 55 -8.06 -0.11 7.33
CA LEU A 55 -8.38 1.26 6.95
C LEU A 55 -9.77 1.38 6.31
N ASP A 56 -10.51 0.29 6.28
CA ASP A 56 -11.86 0.24 5.71
C ASP A 56 -11.92 0.70 4.25
N VAL A 57 -10.93 0.29 3.47
CA VAL A 57 -10.89 0.53 2.04
C VAL A 57 -11.60 -0.63 1.36
N LYS A 58 -12.68 -0.36 0.66
CA LYS A 58 -13.51 -1.39 0.04
C LYS A 58 -13.33 -1.48 -1.46
N ASP A 59 -13.04 -0.36 -2.10
CA ASP A 59 -12.90 -0.31 -3.55
C ASP A 59 -11.63 0.46 -3.88
N ALA A 60 -10.68 -0.19 -4.52
CA ALA A 60 -9.44 0.44 -4.91
C ALA A 60 -8.69 -0.42 -5.92
N LYS A 61 -7.90 0.24 -6.75
CA LYS A 61 -6.92 -0.43 -7.58
C LYS A 61 -5.57 -0.17 -6.92
N VAL A 62 -4.90 -1.23 -6.52
CA VAL A 62 -3.63 -1.13 -5.77
C VAL A 62 -2.53 -1.84 -6.56
N THR A 63 -1.46 -1.13 -6.80
CA THR A 63 -0.28 -1.67 -7.46
C THR A 63 0.90 -1.62 -6.48
N VAL A 64 1.54 -2.74 -6.28
CA VAL A 64 2.68 -2.85 -5.37
C VAL A 64 3.89 -3.32 -6.17
N VAL A 65 4.97 -2.55 -6.09
CA VAL A 65 6.26 -2.97 -6.63
C VAL A 65 7.18 -3.18 -5.43
N ASP A 66 7.45 -4.44 -5.12
CA ASP A 66 8.24 -4.81 -3.94
C ASP A 66 9.70 -5.08 -4.31
N LYS A 67 10.59 -4.46 -3.59
CA LYS A 67 12.04 -4.63 -3.74
C LYS A 67 12.67 -5.26 -2.50
N GLY A 68 11.90 -6.12 -1.82
CA GLY A 68 12.40 -6.80 -0.63
C GLY A 68 12.06 -6.10 0.67
N ALA A 69 10.96 -5.36 0.72
CA ALA A 69 10.54 -4.65 1.92
C ALA A 69 10.14 -5.61 3.03
N LEU A 70 10.37 -5.19 4.26
CA LEU A 70 9.82 -5.87 5.41
C LEU A 70 8.30 -5.67 5.48
N ASP A 71 7.63 -6.57 6.17
CA ASP A 71 6.18 -6.52 6.32
C ASP A 71 5.71 -5.16 6.88
N CYS A 72 6.37 -4.69 7.92
CA CYS A 72 6.02 -3.41 8.53
C CYS A 72 6.23 -2.23 7.59
N THR A 73 7.28 -2.28 6.77
CA THR A 73 7.55 -1.25 5.78
C THR A 73 6.44 -1.24 4.74
N LEU A 74 6.08 -2.42 4.24
CA LEU A 74 5.02 -2.55 3.25
C LEU A 74 3.70 -2.00 3.77
N LYS A 75 3.31 -2.37 4.98
CA LYS A 75 2.09 -1.87 5.61
C LYS A 75 2.11 -0.35 5.76
N ALA A 76 3.24 0.21 6.17
CA ALA A 76 3.39 1.65 6.31
C ALA A 76 3.23 2.37 4.96
N ARG A 77 3.75 1.78 3.89
CA ARG A 77 3.60 2.36 2.54
C ARG A 77 2.16 2.35 2.09
N VAL A 78 1.44 1.26 2.35
CA VAL A 78 0.02 1.17 2.00
C VAL A 78 -0.77 2.24 2.75
N GLU A 79 -0.55 2.36 4.05
CA GLU A 79 -1.23 3.38 4.85
C GLU A 79 -0.94 4.78 4.33
N CYS A 80 0.31 5.07 4.06
CA CYS A 80 0.72 6.37 3.56
C CYS A 80 0.03 6.70 2.22
N ALA A 81 0.00 5.73 1.30
CA ALA A 81 -0.65 5.93 0.02
C ALA A 81 -2.15 6.22 0.18
N VAL A 82 -2.82 5.46 1.05
CA VAL A 82 -4.25 5.66 1.32
C VAL A 82 -4.51 7.04 1.90
N TYR A 83 -3.73 7.46 2.88
CA TYR A 83 -3.90 8.80 3.45
C TYR A 83 -3.66 9.90 2.42
N ARG A 84 -2.62 9.75 1.60
CA ARG A 84 -2.35 10.71 0.54
C ARG A 84 -3.49 10.79 -0.47
N SER A 85 -4.13 9.67 -0.74
CA SER A 85 -5.28 9.63 -1.67
C SER A 85 -6.47 10.41 -1.15
N ASN A 86 -6.52 10.67 0.14
CA ASN A 86 -7.58 11.44 0.80
C ASN A 86 -7.13 12.85 1.17
N ASP A 87 -5.98 13.29 0.67
CA ASP A 87 -5.42 14.59 1.01
C ASP A 87 -5.15 14.79 2.50
N VAL A 88 -4.92 13.69 3.22
CA VAL A 88 -4.57 13.77 4.63
C VAL A 88 -3.10 14.10 4.74
N THR A 89 -2.79 15.35 5.08
CA THR A 89 -1.41 15.81 5.22
C THR A 89 -0.89 15.64 6.62
N GLU A 90 -1.79 15.66 7.60
CA GLU A 90 -1.44 15.40 8.98
C GLU A 90 -1.78 13.95 9.28
N ASN A 91 -0.77 13.17 9.40
CA ASN A 91 -0.97 11.77 9.70
C ASN A 91 -0.88 11.59 11.20
N PRO A 92 -1.92 11.05 11.83
CA PRO A 92 -1.91 10.88 13.29
C PRO A 92 -1.00 9.76 13.76
N VAL A 93 -0.48 9.00 12.84
CA VAL A 93 0.33 7.84 13.18
C VAL A 93 1.80 8.21 13.31
N SER A 94 2.48 7.59 14.24
CA SER A 94 3.87 7.90 14.56
C SER A 94 4.84 7.78 13.38
N TYR A 95 4.52 7.00 12.38
CA TYR A 95 5.44 6.83 11.26
C TYR A 95 5.62 8.11 10.43
N THR A 96 4.80 9.11 10.62
CA THR A 96 5.02 10.40 9.98
C THR A 96 6.29 11.07 10.49
N HIS A 97 6.81 10.59 11.58
CA HIS A 97 8.01 11.15 12.20
C HIS A 97 9.28 10.38 11.84
N LEU A 98 9.15 9.40 11.02
CA LEU A 98 10.27 8.55 10.61
C LEU A 98 11.16 9.21 9.58
#